data_dfe32c3fd0fa045cd349a2e6826b14f7
#
_entry.id   dfe32c3fd0fa045cd349a2e6826b14f7
#
_cell.length_a   1.000
_cell.length_b   1.000
_cell.length_c   1.000
_cell.angle_alpha   90.00
_cell.angle_beta   90.00
_cell.angle_gamma   90.00
#
_symmetry.space_group_name_H-M   'P 1'
#
loop_
_entity.id
_entity.type
_entity.pdbx_description
1 polymer ?
#
loop_
_entity_poly.entity_id
_entity_poly.type
_entity_poly.pdbx_seq_one_letter_code
_entity_poly.pdbx_strand_id
1 'polypeptide(L)'
;VSKTRMIPEGSDAISPAPHHDIYSIEDLRQLVYSIKEATDYKKPVIVKVAAVHNIAAIASGIARSGADIIAIDGYRGGTGAAPTKIRDNVGIPIELALAAVDSRLRDEGIRNSVSLIAGGSIRSSSDVVKAIALGADACYIGTAALVAMGCHLCRSCQSGRCNWGIATQRPDLTKRLDPDEAYGRLVNLLRAWQREIKELMGGMGINSIEALTGNRLMLRGVGLTEKELDILGIYHAGE
;
A
#
# COMPACT_ATOMS: atom_id res chain seq x y z
N VAL A 1 -16.56 7.13 -18.31
CA VAL A 1 -16.80 6.53 -16.97
C VAL A 1 -18.23 6.02 -16.86
N SER A 2 -19.24 6.83 -17.23
CA SER A 2 -20.65 6.45 -17.12
C SER A 2 -20.98 5.12 -17.83
N LYS A 3 -20.52 4.95 -19.07
CA LYS A 3 -20.71 3.71 -19.84
C LYS A 3 -20.02 2.48 -19.19
N THR A 4 -18.81 2.67 -18.67
CA THR A 4 -18.05 1.58 -18.06
C THR A 4 -18.62 1.16 -16.71
N ARG A 5 -19.12 2.12 -15.93
CA ARG A 5 -19.65 1.87 -14.58
C ARG A 5 -21.16 1.78 -14.53
N MET A 6 -21.83 1.92 -15.67
CA MET A 6 -23.30 1.86 -15.79
C MET A 6 -24.03 2.82 -14.85
N ILE A 7 -23.49 4.04 -14.72
CA ILE A 7 -24.10 5.12 -13.96
C ILE A 7 -24.61 6.19 -14.93
N PRO A 8 -25.61 7.03 -14.56
CA PRO A 8 -26.12 8.09 -15.42
C PRO A 8 -25.01 9.06 -15.84
N GLU A 9 -25.06 9.51 -17.10
CA GLU A 9 -24.10 10.51 -17.61
C GLU A 9 -24.26 11.83 -16.85
N GLY A 10 -23.16 12.43 -16.44
CA GLY A 10 -23.14 13.68 -15.67
C GLY A 10 -23.39 13.52 -14.17
N SER A 11 -23.62 12.28 -13.67
CA SER A 11 -23.72 12.03 -12.23
C SER A 11 -22.35 11.80 -11.60
N ASP A 12 -22.23 12.16 -10.33
CA ASP A 12 -21.03 11.86 -9.55
C ASP A 12 -20.93 10.38 -9.21
N ALA A 13 -19.74 9.80 -9.39
CA ALA A 13 -19.45 8.45 -8.91
C ALA A 13 -19.04 8.52 -7.46
N ILE A 14 -19.95 8.21 -6.54
CA ILE A 14 -19.70 8.22 -5.11
C ILE A 14 -19.19 6.84 -4.71
N SER A 15 -18.03 6.81 -4.03
CA SER A 15 -17.53 5.61 -3.38
C SER A 15 -17.92 5.66 -1.91
N PRO A 16 -18.74 4.72 -1.41
CA PRO A 16 -19.13 4.71 0.00
C PRO A 16 -17.93 4.40 0.89
N ALA A 17 -17.89 4.95 2.12
CA ALA A 17 -16.81 4.71 3.06
C ALA A 17 -16.67 3.22 3.43
N PRO A 18 -17.74 2.48 3.82
CA PRO A 18 -17.70 1.02 3.85
C PRO A 18 -18.02 0.47 2.46
N HIS A 19 -17.46 -0.69 2.12
CA HIS A 19 -17.88 -1.42 0.94
C HIS A 19 -19.37 -1.80 1.05
N HIS A 20 -20.10 -1.83 -0.09
CA HIS A 20 -21.47 -2.31 -0.11
C HIS A 20 -21.53 -3.73 0.45
N ASP A 21 -22.57 -4.02 1.21
CA ASP A 21 -22.85 -5.33 1.81
C ASP A 21 -21.84 -5.81 2.86
N ILE A 22 -20.86 -4.99 3.26
CA ILE A 22 -19.88 -5.30 4.31
C ILE A 22 -20.02 -4.29 5.45
N TYR A 23 -20.74 -4.68 6.51
CA TYR A 23 -20.98 -3.87 7.69
C TYR A 23 -20.40 -4.48 8.97
N SER A 24 -19.85 -5.71 8.86
CA SER A 24 -19.24 -6.44 9.96
C SER A 24 -18.11 -7.34 9.46
N ILE A 25 -17.35 -7.92 10.40
CA ILE A 25 -16.32 -8.93 10.10
C ILE A 25 -16.98 -10.20 9.54
N GLU A 26 -18.17 -10.52 10.01
CA GLU A 26 -18.95 -11.68 9.55
C GLU A 26 -19.38 -11.52 8.09
N ASP A 27 -19.81 -10.33 7.69
CA ASP A 27 -20.16 -10.04 6.29
C ASP A 27 -18.90 -10.16 5.40
N LEU A 28 -17.77 -9.64 5.86
CA LEU A 28 -16.49 -9.80 5.16
C LEU A 28 -16.12 -11.27 5.02
N ARG A 29 -16.30 -12.07 6.09
CA ARG A 29 -16.01 -13.51 6.06
C ARG A 29 -16.89 -14.24 5.05
N GLN A 30 -18.17 -13.91 4.96
CA GLN A 30 -19.07 -14.49 3.95
C GLN A 30 -18.59 -14.18 2.53
N LEU A 31 -18.20 -12.93 2.26
CA LEU A 31 -17.68 -12.54 0.95
C LEU A 31 -16.36 -13.25 0.63
N VAL A 32 -15.41 -13.28 1.55
CA VAL A 32 -14.12 -14.00 1.38
C VAL A 32 -14.37 -15.47 1.10
N TYR A 33 -15.25 -16.10 1.87
CA TYR A 33 -15.64 -17.51 1.67
C TYR A 33 -16.23 -17.72 0.27
N SER A 34 -17.19 -16.90 -0.15
CA SER A 34 -17.83 -17.00 -1.47
C SER A 34 -16.82 -16.86 -2.62
N ILE A 35 -15.83 -15.96 -2.49
CA ILE A 35 -14.77 -15.77 -3.49
C ILE A 35 -13.85 -17.01 -3.53
N LYS A 36 -13.49 -17.55 -2.37
CA LYS A 36 -12.66 -18.76 -2.28
C LYS A 36 -13.37 -19.99 -2.88
N GLU A 37 -14.65 -20.18 -2.57
CA GLU A 37 -15.46 -21.22 -3.17
C GLU A 37 -15.53 -21.08 -4.71
N ALA A 38 -15.79 -19.88 -5.20
CA ALA A 38 -15.86 -19.61 -6.64
C ALA A 38 -14.53 -19.88 -7.38
N THR A 39 -13.41 -19.89 -6.68
CA THR A 39 -12.08 -20.18 -7.24
C THR A 39 -11.51 -21.54 -6.85
N ASP A 40 -12.33 -22.41 -6.24
CA ASP A 40 -11.90 -23.70 -5.66
C ASP A 40 -10.68 -23.53 -4.73
N TYR A 41 -10.63 -22.46 -3.97
CA TYR A 41 -9.50 -22.09 -3.08
C TYR A 41 -8.13 -21.98 -3.80
N LYS A 42 -8.11 -21.85 -5.12
CA LYS A 42 -6.86 -21.78 -5.91
C LYS A 42 -6.29 -20.36 -6.00
N LYS A 43 -7.02 -19.35 -5.55
CA LYS A 43 -6.61 -17.94 -5.65
C LYS A 43 -6.63 -17.27 -4.28
N PRO A 44 -5.60 -16.47 -3.95
CA PRO A 44 -5.60 -15.71 -2.71
C PRO A 44 -6.63 -14.57 -2.78
N VAL A 45 -7.22 -14.26 -1.63
CA VAL A 45 -8.12 -13.11 -1.48
C VAL A 45 -7.37 -11.99 -0.77
N ILE A 46 -7.31 -10.84 -1.41
CA ILE A 46 -6.66 -9.63 -0.87
C ILE A 46 -7.76 -8.67 -0.41
N VAL A 47 -7.67 -8.23 0.83
CA VAL A 47 -8.51 -7.16 1.37
C VAL A 47 -7.66 -5.91 1.52
N LYS A 48 -8.05 -4.83 0.83
CA LYS A 48 -7.36 -3.54 0.92
C LYS A 48 -8.13 -2.56 1.78
N VAL A 49 -7.45 -1.92 2.71
CA VAL A 49 -8.02 -0.92 3.63
C VAL A 49 -7.12 0.30 3.74
N ALA A 50 -7.72 1.45 4.04
CA ALA A 50 -6.97 2.65 4.37
C ALA A 50 -6.38 2.55 5.79
N ALA A 51 -5.20 3.10 5.97
CA ALA A 51 -4.60 3.28 7.28
C ALA A 51 -5.36 4.38 8.04
N VAL A 52 -6.24 3.98 8.93
CA VAL A 52 -7.10 4.88 9.71
C VAL A 52 -7.05 4.52 11.19
N HIS A 53 -7.78 5.26 12.00
CA HIS A 53 -8.00 4.93 13.41
C HIS A 53 -8.43 3.46 13.58
N ASN A 54 -7.91 2.79 14.59
CA ASN A 54 -8.16 1.37 14.87
C ASN A 54 -7.73 0.37 13.78
N ILE A 55 -6.84 0.74 12.87
CA ILE A 55 -6.39 -0.15 11.79
C ILE A 55 -5.87 -1.50 12.29
N ALA A 56 -5.26 -1.56 13.48
CA ALA A 56 -4.79 -2.81 14.07
C ALA A 56 -5.93 -3.79 14.37
N ALA A 57 -7.05 -3.29 14.95
CA ALA A 57 -8.24 -4.11 15.20
C ALA A 57 -8.94 -4.51 13.89
N ILE A 58 -9.01 -3.59 12.92
CA ILE A 58 -9.56 -3.87 11.58
C ILE A 58 -8.76 -4.98 10.90
N ALA A 59 -7.43 -4.91 10.91
CA ALA A 59 -6.56 -5.92 10.31
C ALA A 59 -6.70 -7.28 11.00
N SER A 60 -6.83 -7.32 12.33
CA SER A 60 -7.14 -8.55 13.07
C SER A 60 -8.46 -9.18 12.60
N GLY A 61 -9.51 -8.36 12.45
CA GLY A 61 -10.80 -8.81 11.91
C GLY A 61 -10.69 -9.36 10.49
N ILE A 62 -9.93 -8.69 9.63
CA ILE A 62 -9.68 -9.14 8.25
C ILE A 62 -8.93 -10.49 8.24
N ALA A 63 -7.89 -10.64 9.05
CA ALA A 63 -7.17 -11.92 9.17
C ALA A 63 -8.13 -13.05 9.60
N ARG A 64 -8.97 -12.79 10.60
CA ARG A 64 -9.96 -13.75 11.12
C ARG A 64 -11.12 -14.03 10.13
N SER A 65 -11.35 -13.15 9.16
CA SER A 65 -12.31 -13.41 8.09
C SER A 65 -11.82 -14.46 7.07
N GLY A 66 -10.54 -14.85 7.14
CA GLY A 66 -9.93 -15.82 6.24
C GLY A 66 -9.31 -15.22 4.98
N ALA A 67 -9.11 -13.90 4.93
CA ALA A 67 -8.32 -13.26 3.88
C ALA A 67 -6.87 -13.75 3.92
N ASP A 68 -6.23 -13.87 2.77
CA ASP A 68 -4.84 -14.34 2.66
C ASP A 68 -3.86 -13.17 2.74
N ILE A 69 -4.27 -11.99 2.28
CA ILE A 69 -3.42 -10.80 2.21
C ILE A 69 -4.20 -9.57 2.68
N ILE A 70 -3.55 -8.76 3.49
CA ILE A 70 -4.06 -7.46 3.92
C ILE A 70 -3.19 -6.37 3.28
N ALA A 71 -3.78 -5.53 2.44
CA ALA A 71 -3.11 -4.37 1.87
C ALA A 71 -3.51 -3.11 2.63
N ILE A 72 -2.54 -2.43 3.21
CA ILE A 72 -2.74 -1.21 4.00
C ILE A 72 -2.21 -0.02 3.21
N ASP A 73 -3.06 0.98 2.99
CA ASP A 73 -2.72 2.18 2.23
C ASP A 73 -2.65 3.40 3.16
N GLY A 74 -1.45 3.92 3.40
CA GLY A 74 -1.22 5.09 4.24
C GLY A 74 -1.79 6.38 3.64
N TYR A 75 -2.03 7.39 4.47
CA TYR A 75 -2.70 8.64 4.06
C TYR A 75 -2.02 9.39 2.91
N ARG A 76 -0.71 9.22 2.73
CA ARG A 76 0.05 9.84 1.63
C ARG A 76 -0.19 9.17 0.27
N GLY A 77 -0.84 8.01 0.27
CA GLY A 77 -1.30 7.32 -0.92
C GLY A 77 -2.71 7.75 -1.31
N GLY A 78 -3.45 6.81 -1.86
CA GLY A 78 -4.84 6.99 -2.16
C GLY A 78 -5.11 7.41 -3.61
N THR A 79 -6.39 7.57 -3.91
CA THR A 79 -6.89 7.85 -5.26
C THR A 79 -7.20 9.34 -5.45
N GLY A 80 -7.01 9.82 -6.67
CA GLY A 80 -7.47 11.16 -7.08
C GLY A 80 -9.01 11.32 -7.06
N ALA A 81 -9.76 10.23 -6.96
CA ALA A 81 -11.22 10.26 -6.89
C ALA A 81 -11.73 10.63 -5.49
N ALA A 82 -10.93 10.46 -4.43
CA ALA A 82 -11.32 10.89 -3.10
C ALA A 82 -11.33 12.42 -2.99
N PRO A 83 -12.31 13.02 -2.26
CA PRO A 83 -12.29 14.46 -1.96
C PRO A 83 -10.97 14.85 -1.29
N THR A 84 -10.36 15.94 -1.74
CA THR A 84 -9.03 16.38 -1.27
C THR A 84 -8.96 16.51 0.24
N LYS A 85 -9.99 17.08 0.88
CA LYS A 85 -10.03 17.25 2.33
C LYS A 85 -9.99 15.92 3.09
N ILE A 86 -10.68 14.90 2.59
CA ILE A 86 -10.68 13.56 3.20
C ILE A 86 -9.33 12.90 2.98
N ARG A 87 -8.84 12.89 1.75
CA ARG A 87 -7.55 12.29 1.41
C ARG A 87 -6.38 12.87 2.22
N ASP A 88 -6.38 14.19 2.42
CA ASP A 88 -5.25 14.89 3.03
C ASP A 88 -5.33 14.95 4.57
N ASN A 89 -6.49 14.66 5.17
CA ASN A 89 -6.70 14.83 6.62
C ASN A 89 -7.28 13.60 7.34
N VAL A 90 -7.72 12.58 6.62
CA VAL A 90 -8.21 11.33 7.20
C VAL A 90 -7.23 10.21 6.87
N GLY A 91 -6.72 9.59 7.88
CA GLY A 91 -5.70 8.55 7.74
C GLY A 91 -4.44 8.87 8.52
N ILE A 92 -3.62 7.85 8.69
CA ILE A 92 -2.35 7.90 9.42
C ILE A 92 -1.19 7.48 8.52
N PRO A 93 0.05 7.84 8.87
CA PRO A 93 1.24 7.37 8.16
C PRO A 93 1.31 5.85 8.11
N ILE A 94 1.77 5.33 6.96
CA ILE A 94 1.86 3.88 6.75
C ILE A 94 2.80 3.22 7.75
N GLU A 95 3.85 3.91 8.16
CA GLU A 95 4.84 3.42 9.10
C GLU A 95 4.21 3.06 10.45
N LEU A 96 3.40 3.96 11.01
CA LEU A 96 2.69 3.75 12.27
C LEU A 96 1.60 2.68 12.13
N ALA A 97 0.83 2.73 11.03
CA ALA A 97 -0.22 1.77 10.77
C ALA A 97 0.33 0.35 10.65
N LEU A 98 1.40 0.19 9.87
CA LEU A 98 2.02 -1.11 9.62
C LEU A 98 2.60 -1.71 10.90
N ALA A 99 3.35 -0.92 11.68
CA ALA A 99 3.93 -1.37 12.94
C ALA A 99 2.84 -1.80 13.94
N ALA A 100 1.77 -1.00 14.06
CA ALA A 100 0.65 -1.34 14.94
C ALA A 100 -0.08 -2.62 14.51
N VAL A 101 -0.27 -2.82 13.20
CA VAL A 101 -0.90 -4.04 12.65
C VAL A 101 -0.01 -5.25 12.86
N ASP A 102 1.27 -5.18 12.51
CA ASP A 102 2.22 -6.28 12.68
C ASP A 102 2.30 -6.71 14.15
N SER A 103 2.42 -5.74 15.08
CA SER A 103 2.45 -6.02 16.52
C SER A 103 1.16 -6.69 16.98
N ARG A 104 -0.01 -6.16 16.59
CA ARG A 104 -1.30 -6.74 16.95
C ARG A 104 -1.48 -8.17 16.46
N LEU A 105 -1.12 -8.44 15.22
CA LEU A 105 -1.24 -9.80 14.66
C LEU A 105 -0.25 -10.78 15.31
N ARG A 106 0.91 -10.31 15.75
CA ARG A 106 1.88 -11.10 16.53
C ARG A 106 1.36 -11.40 17.92
N ASP A 107 0.83 -10.41 18.63
CA ASP A 107 0.25 -10.56 19.98
C ASP A 107 -0.91 -11.56 19.98
N GLU A 108 -1.69 -11.59 18.89
CA GLU A 108 -2.78 -12.55 18.72
C GLU A 108 -2.33 -13.92 18.16
N GLY A 109 -1.05 -14.09 17.83
CA GLY A 109 -0.50 -15.35 17.27
C GLY A 109 -0.97 -15.67 15.85
N ILE A 110 -1.51 -14.68 15.11
CA ILE A 110 -2.08 -14.88 13.76
C ILE A 110 -1.27 -14.19 12.65
N ARG A 111 -0.12 -13.58 12.99
CA ARG A 111 0.70 -12.86 11.98
C ARG A 111 1.11 -13.74 10.79
N ASN A 112 1.38 -15.01 11.04
CA ASN A 112 1.83 -15.96 10.01
C ASN A 112 0.68 -16.50 9.14
N SER A 113 -0.57 -16.20 9.46
CA SER A 113 -1.73 -16.63 8.65
C SER A 113 -2.04 -15.69 7.49
N VAL A 114 -1.44 -14.49 7.45
CA VAL A 114 -1.68 -13.47 6.42
C VAL A 114 -0.39 -12.80 6.00
N SER A 115 -0.34 -12.35 4.74
CA SER A 115 0.69 -11.44 4.25
C SER A 115 0.24 -9.99 4.37
N LEU A 116 1.17 -9.08 4.70
CA LEU A 116 0.92 -7.64 4.78
C LEU A 116 1.56 -6.93 3.58
N ILE A 117 0.78 -6.10 2.88
CA ILE A 117 1.28 -5.23 1.83
C ILE A 117 1.17 -3.78 2.30
N ALA A 118 2.29 -3.07 2.28
CA ALA A 118 2.33 -1.65 2.60
C ALA A 118 2.18 -0.80 1.34
N GLY A 119 1.30 0.20 1.36
CA GLY A 119 1.13 1.21 0.33
C GLY A 119 1.11 2.62 0.90
N GLY A 120 1.30 3.61 0.07
CA GLY A 120 1.24 5.02 0.45
C GLY A 120 2.61 5.68 0.58
N SER A 121 3.05 6.33 -0.50
CA SER A 121 4.32 7.09 -0.57
C SER A 121 5.60 6.28 -0.44
N ILE A 122 5.63 5.05 -0.89
CA ILE A 122 6.88 4.31 -1.10
C ILE A 122 7.59 4.94 -2.31
N ARG A 123 8.70 5.65 -2.07
CA ARG A 123 9.36 6.49 -3.07
C ARG A 123 10.83 6.13 -3.32
N SER A 124 11.42 5.35 -2.42
CA SER A 124 12.82 4.96 -2.46
C SER A 124 13.01 3.53 -1.98
N SER A 125 14.17 2.97 -2.27
CA SER A 125 14.63 1.68 -1.75
C SER A 125 14.64 1.64 -0.22
N SER A 126 15.01 2.74 0.43
CA SER A 126 15.02 2.86 1.89
C SER A 126 13.60 2.83 2.48
N ASP A 127 12.59 3.37 1.79
CA ASP A 127 11.20 3.24 2.23
C ASP A 127 10.75 1.77 2.19
N VAL A 128 11.15 1.02 1.16
CA VAL A 128 10.88 -0.42 1.06
C VAL A 128 11.53 -1.17 2.22
N VAL A 129 12.82 -0.95 2.49
CA VAL A 129 13.54 -1.61 3.58
C VAL A 129 12.89 -1.31 4.94
N LYS A 130 12.53 -0.05 5.20
CA LYS A 130 11.83 0.34 6.43
C LYS A 130 10.45 -0.31 6.54
N ALA A 131 9.67 -0.34 5.46
CA ALA A 131 8.35 -0.96 5.47
C ALA A 131 8.45 -2.47 5.78
N ILE A 132 9.40 -3.18 5.17
CA ILE A 132 9.62 -4.59 5.43
C ILE A 132 10.10 -4.81 6.88
N ALA A 133 11.03 -4.00 7.37
CA ALA A 133 11.47 -4.08 8.77
C ALA A 133 10.35 -3.78 9.77
N LEU A 134 9.37 -2.95 9.41
CA LEU A 134 8.18 -2.67 10.23
C LEU A 134 7.09 -3.75 10.14
N GLY A 135 7.25 -4.73 9.27
CA GLY A 135 6.37 -5.89 9.20
C GLY A 135 5.68 -6.12 7.86
N ALA A 136 5.97 -5.38 6.79
CA ALA A 136 5.43 -5.70 5.48
C ALA A 136 6.12 -6.91 4.86
N ASP A 137 5.36 -7.72 4.12
CA ASP A 137 5.90 -8.77 3.25
C ASP A 137 6.13 -8.25 1.82
N ALA A 138 5.41 -7.19 1.44
CA ALA A 138 5.55 -6.54 0.13
C ALA A 138 5.15 -5.06 0.19
N CYS A 139 5.49 -4.31 -0.87
CA CYS A 139 5.15 -2.89 -1.00
C CYS A 139 4.46 -2.61 -2.33
N TYR A 140 3.39 -1.80 -2.31
CA TYR A 140 2.84 -1.18 -3.50
C TYR A 140 3.63 0.07 -3.88
N ILE A 141 4.07 0.11 -5.12
CA ILE A 141 4.80 1.25 -5.70
C ILE A 141 3.90 1.88 -6.78
N GLY A 142 3.41 3.07 -6.52
CA GLY A 142 2.56 3.81 -7.46
C GLY A 142 3.29 4.97 -8.11
N THR A 143 3.32 6.10 -7.42
CA THR A 143 3.84 7.37 -7.96
C THR A 143 5.30 7.30 -8.38
N ALA A 144 6.16 6.59 -7.67
CA ALA A 144 7.57 6.44 -8.02
C ALA A 144 7.74 5.75 -9.39
N ALA A 145 6.95 4.70 -9.65
CA ALA A 145 6.92 4.03 -10.95
C ALA A 145 6.41 4.97 -12.06
N LEU A 146 5.35 5.74 -11.80
CA LEU A 146 4.85 6.73 -12.75
C LEU A 146 5.90 7.80 -13.09
N VAL A 147 6.62 8.30 -12.10
CA VAL A 147 7.69 9.30 -12.28
C VAL A 147 8.82 8.71 -13.11
N ALA A 148 9.22 7.47 -12.86
CA ALA A 148 10.23 6.78 -13.67
C ALA A 148 9.82 6.69 -15.15
N MET A 149 8.54 6.45 -15.43
CA MET A 149 8.00 6.40 -16.79
C MET A 149 7.83 7.78 -17.45
N GLY A 150 8.10 8.88 -16.74
CA GLY A 150 8.03 10.24 -17.28
C GLY A 150 6.86 11.08 -16.76
N CYS A 151 6.16 10.67 -15.70
CA CYS A 151 5.10 11.47 -15.08
C CYS A 151 5.68 12.69 -14.35
N HIS A 152 5.12 13.85 -14.58
CA HIS A 152 5.53 15.14 -13.96
C HIS A 152 4.63 15.56 -12.79
N LEU A 153 3.86 14.64 -12.21
CA LEU A 153 3.04 14.89 -11.03
C LEU A 153 2.03 16.04 -11.16
N CYS A 154 1.49 16.26 -12.34
CA CYS A 154 0.48 17.30 -12.57
C CYS A 154 -0.88 17.04 -11.89
N ARG A 155 -1.08 15.84 -11.34
CA ARG A 155 -2.26 15.40 -10.58
C ARG A 155 -3.60 15.53 -11.32
N SER A 156 -3.58 15.52 -12.66
CA SER A 156 -4.78 15.60 -13.52
C SER A 156 -5.26 14.23 -14.01
N CYS A 157 -4.82 13.12 -13.37
CA CYS A 157 -5.10 11.76 -13.82
C CYS A 157 -6.60 11.46 -13.90
N GLN A 158 -7.38 11.92 -12.91
CA GLN A 158 -8.82 11.71 -12.82
C GLN A 158 -9.61 12.39 -13.96
N SER A 159 -9.03 13.38 -14.63
CA SER A 159 -9.70 14.07 -15.73
C SER A 159 -9.62 13.32 -17.07
N GLY A 160 -8.81 12.26 -17.16
CA GLY A 160 -8.50 11.57 -18.41
C GLY A 160 -7.69 12.41 -19.42
N ARG A 161 -7.21 13.57 -19.01
CA ARG A 161 -6.44 14.52 -19.86
C ARG A 161 -4.96 14.54 -19.48
N CYS A 162 -4.38 13.37 -19.28
CA CYS A 162 -2.96 13.27 -18.94
C CYS A 162 -2.09 13.79 -20.08
N ASN A 163 -1.35 14.87 -19.86
CA ASN A 163 -0.46 15.45 -20.87
C ASN A 163 0.71 14.56 -21.26
N TRP A 164 1.02 13.55 -20.45
CA TRP A 164 2.14 12.64 -20.64
C TRP A 164 1.74 11.29 -21.25
N GLY A 165 0.45 11.15 -21.62
CA GLY A 165 -0.05 9.93 -22.26
C GLY A 165 -0.23 8.71 -21.34
N ILE A 166 0.06 8.83 -20.02
CA ILE A 166 0.07 7.69 -19.10
C ILE A 166 -1.36 7.34 -18.64
N ALA A 167 -2.08 8.32 -18.06
CA ALA A 167 -3.41 8.11 -17.47
C ALA A 167 -4.49 8.73 -18.35
N THR A 168 -4.63 8.24 -19.58
CA THR A 168 -5.61 8.72 -20.56
C THR A 168 -5.97 7.62 -21.56
N GLN A 169 -7.17 7.69 -22.11
CA GLN A 169 -7.63 6.85 -23.23
C GLN A 169 -7.77 7.66 -24.54
N ARG A 170 -7.42 8.92 -24.52
CA ARG A 170 -7.52 9.80 -25.69
C ARG A 170 -6.41 9.49 -26.68
N PRO A 171 -6.72 9.18 -27.98
CA PRO A 171 -5.72 8.82 -28.97
C PRO A 171 -4.68 9.91 -29.26
N ASP A 172 -5.08 11.19 -29.10
CA ASP A 172 -4.20 12.35 -29.31
C ASP A 172 -3.17 12.50 -28.17
N LEU A 173 -3.46 11.95 -26.98
CA LEU A 173 -2.60 12.02 -25.81
C LEU A 173 -1.80 10.73 -25.60
N THR A 174 -2.39 9.55 -25.80
CA THR A 174 -1.71 8.25 -25.59
C THR A 174 -0.43 8.12 -26.42
N LYS A 175 -0.42 8.65 -27.65
CA LYS A 175 0.76 8.65 -28.53
C LYS A 175 1.96 9.45 -27.99
N ARG A 176 1.81 10.20 -26.89
CA ARG A 176 2.90 10.95 -26.25
C ARG A 176 3.78 10.08 -25.36
N LEU A 177 3.30 8.90 -24.98
CA LEU A 177 4.07 7.92 -24.23
C LEU A 177 4.64 6.89 -25.22
N ASP A 178 5.96 6.77 -25.25
CA ASP A 178 6.63 5.64 -25.85
C ASP A 178 6.71 4.50 -24.81
N PRO A 179 5.99 3.37 -25.02
CA PRO A 179 5.97 2.28 -24.06
C PRO A 179 7.33 1.61 -23.86
N ASP A 180 8.15 1.52 -24.91
CA ASP A 180 9.46 0.85 -24.87
C ASP A 180 10.48 1.69 -24.08
N GLU A 181 10.46 3.02 -24.29
CA GLU A 181 11.27 3.93 -23.49
C GLU A 181 10.82 3.94 -22.01
N ALA A 182 9.52 4.03 -21.76
CA ALA A 182 8.96 4.02 -20.41
C ALA A 182 9.27 2.70 -19.68
N TYR A 183 9.17 1.56 -20.37
CA TYR A 183 9.57 0.26 -19.84
C TYR A 183 11.05 0.24 -19.41
N GLY A 184 11.94 0.69 -20.29
CA GLY A 184 13.38 0.74 -20.01
C GLY A 184 13.69 1.58 -18.76
N ARG A 185 13.06 2.73 -18.62
CA ARG A 185 13.19 3.62 -17.44
C ARG A 185 12.70 2.94 -16.15
N LEU A 186 11.56 2.27 -16.20
CA LEU A 186 11.02 1.55 -15.03
C LEU A 186 11.92 0.38 -14.61
N VAL A 187 12.42 -0.38 -15.56
CA VAL A 187 13.39 -1.47 -15.30
C VAL A 187 14.64 -0.92 -14.61
N ASN A 188 15.17 0.21 -15.07
CA ASN A 188 16.34 0.85 -14.47
C ASN A 188 16.09 1.27 -13.03
N LEU A 189 14.93 1.86 -12.73
CA LEU A 189 14.54 2.19 -11.35
C LEU A 189 14.54 0.95 -10.46
N LEU A 190 13.86 -0.11 -10.86
CA LEU A 190 13.74 -1.33 -10.06
C LEU A 190 15.07 -2.03 -9.85
N ARG A 191 15.94 -2.04 -10.87
CA ARG A 191 17.30 -2.58 -10.75
C ARG A 191 18.17 -1.74 -9.80
N ALA A 192 18.05 -0.41 -9.85
CA ALA A 192 18.75 0.47 -8.91
C ALA A 192 18.29 0.18 -7.48
N TRP A 193 16.99 0.14 -7.23
CA TRP A 193 16.43 -0.19 -5.91
C TRP A 193 16.85 -1.57 -5.42
N GLN A 194 16.90 -2.57 -6.30
CA GLN A 194 17.40 -3.90 -5.93
C GLN A 194 18.85 -3.86 -5.41
N ARG A 195 19.73 -3.06 -6.04
CA ARG A 195 21.11 -2.91 -5.58
C ARG A 195 21.18 -2.18 -4.24
N GLU A 196 20.49 -1.05 -4.12
CA GLU A 196 20.45 -0.24 -2.90
C GLU A 196 19.86 -1.03 -1.72
N ILE A 197 18.78 -1.83 -1.94
CA ILE A 197 18.23 -2.71 -0.90
C ILE A 197 19.29 -3.71 -0.42
N LYS A 198 20.04 -4.34 -1.34
CA LYS A 198 21.12 -5.27 -0.97
C LYS A 198 22.23 -4.57 -0.18
N GLU A 199 22.59 -3.35 -0.54
CA GLU A 199 23.59 -2.56 0.17
C GLU A 199 23.13 -2.21 1.58
N LEU A 200 21.87 -1.75 1.72
CA LEU A 200 21.27 -1.45 3.02
C LEU A 200 21.21 -2.70 3.92
N MET A 201 20.76 -3.83 3.36
CA MET A 201 20.72 -5.09 4.08
C MET A 201 22.12 -5.58 4.47
N GLY A 202 23.10 -5.45 3.57
CA GLY A 202 24.50 -5.76 3.86
C GLY A 202 25.06 -4.92 4.99
N GLY A 203 24.77 -3.61 5.03
CA GLY A 203 25.12 -2.72 6.13
C GLY A 203 24.50 -3.10 7.47
N MET A 204 23.35 -3.75 7.45
CA MET A 204 22.67 -4.30 8.64
C MET A 204 23.11 -5.73 9.01
N GLY A 205 23.95 -6.37 8.20
CA GLY A 205 24.33 -7.77 8.38
C GLY A 205 23.22 -8.77 8.07
N ILE A 206 22.21 -8.38 7.26
CA ILE A 206 21.05 -9.20 6.88
C ILE A 206 21.22 -9.67 5.45
N ASN A 207 21.08 -10.97 5.21
CA ASN A 207 21.31 -11.62 3.91
C ASN A 207 20.05 -12.13 3.21
N SER A 208 18.87 -12.03 3.83
CA SER A 208 17.59 -12.41 3.23
C SER A 208 16.49 -11.43 3.59
N ILE A 209 15.52 -11.24 2.70
CA ILE A 209 14.36 -10.37 2.93
C ILE A 209 13.49 -10.94 4.07
N GLU A 210 13.37 -12.24 4.18
CA GLU A 210 12.61 -12.91 5.23
C GLU A 210 13.18 -12.59 6.62
N ALA A 211 14.50 -12.51 6.74
CA ALA A 211 15.16 -12.13 8.00
C ALA A 211 14.99 -10.64 8.34
N LEU A 212 14.66 -9.81 7.37
CA LEU A 212 14.35 -8.40 7.56
C LEU A 212 12.88 -8.19 7.98
N THR A 213 11.95 -9.07 7.55
CA THR A 213 10.51 -8.88 7.78
C THR A 213 10.18 -8.81 9.28
N GLY A 214 9.70 -7.64 9.72
CA GLY A 214 9.38 -7.36 11.12
C GLY A 214 10.58 -7.24 12.05
N ASN A 215 11.79 -7.22 11.51
CA ASN A 215 13.03 -7.04 12.26
C ASN A 215 13.36 -5.54 12.41
N ARG A 216 12.95 -4.97 13.53
CA ARG A 216 13.07 -3.54 13.84
C ARG A 216 14.36 -3.18 14.56
N LEU A 217 15.23 -4.16 14.87
CA LEU A 217 16.43 -3.97 15.69
C LEU A 217 17.40 -2.93 15.15
N MET A 218 17.46 -2.76 13.82
CA MET A 218 18.35 -1.80 13.17
C MET A 218 17.67 -0.45 12.89
N LEU A 219 16.39 -0.30 13.18
CA LEU A 219 15.69 0.97 13.01
C LEU A 219 15.90 1.86 14.24
N ARG A 220 16.05 3.16 14.00
CA ARG A 220 16.16 4.17 15.04
C ARG A 220 15.26 5.36 14.71
N GLY A 221 14.59 5.89 15.74
CA GLY A 221 13.77 7.09 15.64
C GLY A 221 14.59 8.36 15.83
N VAL A 222 14.32 9.38 15.02
CA VAL A 222 14.86 10.73 15.18
C VAL A 222 13.71 11.72 15.19
N GLY A 223 13.62 12.53 16.25
CA GLY A 223 12.57 13.54 16.37
C GLY A 223 11.15 12.99 16.58
N LEU A 224 11.05 11.75 17.04
CA LEU A 224 9.80 11.09 17.40
C LEU A 224 9.57 11.18 18.90
N THR A 225 8.29 11.19 19.30
CA THR A 225 7.90 11.08 20.71
C THR A 225 8.05 9.66 21.23
N GLU A 226 8.18 9.48 22.54
CA GLU A 226 8.22 8.17 23.18
C GLU A 226 7.04 7.27 22.76
N LYS A 227 5.85 7.85 22.67
CA LYS A 227 4.66 7.10 22.24
C LYS A 227 4.74 6.62 20.79
N GLU A 228 5.33 7.42 19.90
CA GLU A 228 5.55 7.00 18.51
C GLU A 228 6.62 5.91 18.41
N LEU A 229 7.68 6.01 19.21
CA LEU A 229 8.72 4.97 19.33
C LEU A 229 8.11 3.65 19.82
N ASP A 230 7.27 3.69 20.84
CA ASP A 230 6.55 2.52 21.36
C ASP A 230 5.68 1.85 20.28
N ILE A 231 4.89 2.65 19.55
CA ILE A 231 4.02 2.13 18.48
C ILE A 231 4.86 1.49 17.38
N LEU A 232 5.96 2.14 17.00
CA LEU A 232 6.88 1.63 15.98
C LEU A 232 7.69 0.43 16.48
N GLY A 233 7.85 0.27 17.79
CA GLY A 233 8.68 -0.75 18.42
C GLY A 233 10.16 -0.58 18.08
N ILE A 234 10.65 0.67 18.11
CA ILE A 234 12.04 1.04 17.81
C ILE A 234 12.60 1.94 18.92
N TYR A 235 13.92 2.03 19.00
CA TYR A 235 14.62 2.88 19.95
C TYR A 235 14.94 4.26 19.37
N HIS A 236 15.28 5.19 20.26
CA HIS A 236 15.77 6.51 19.85
C HIS A 236 17.18 6.39 19.21
N ALA A 237 17.49 7.29 18.28
CA ALA A 237 18.83 7.36 17.74
C ALA A 237 19.83 7.74 18.85
N GLY A 238 20.89 6.93 19.00
CA GLY A 238 21.88 7.08 20.05
C GLY A 238 21.78 6.10 21.22
N GLU A 239 20.69 5.28 21.25
CA GLU A 239 20.54 4.18 22.20
C GLU A 239 21.02 2.84 21.65
#